data_2a74b4b0234933f72d1f77cc008dec4a
#
_entry.id   2a74b4b0234933f72d1f77cc008dec4a
#
_cell.length_a   1.000
_cell.length_b   1.000
_cell.length_c   1.000
_cell.angle_alpha   90.00
_cell.angle_beta   90.00
_cell.angle_gamma   90.00
#
_symmetry.space_group_name_H-M   'P 1'
#
loop_
_entity.id
_entity.type
_entity.pdbx_description
1 polymer ?
#
loop_
_entity_poly.entity_id
_entity_poly.type
_entity_poly.pdbx_seq_one_letter_code
_entity_poly.pdbx_strand_id
1 'polypeptide(L)'
;MRKRWLLLVPALIGAALVPADQSPPAQAAPVPSPVDRVAKLTGPESINDTEARFGLKATDLGILWDNGSGEILTAFGDSYGSGWTGPGGGAGDQATIDWRCNLLLRSKDRNLADGMTLDSAAEDRPGHAKQFLDCKKVDRDEHTVIPTAGISVGNRQYVQYMSVNYWGPAGSWFTNYSGFAYSDDNGETWTKDPDARWQNTTAWDDNFQMVALTRNQGYVYMIGTPNGRFGNAHVARVPEKLVLEKKAWRYWDGRTWSPQESAAAPITVGPISEVSVQYNAYLGKWLMMYLDESRASVVLRSAKSLTGPWSGEQVVVKGKDYPGLYGTFMHPWSSGPDLYFTMSQWDPYNVFLMHTKLTDDGQVTNLVTDPGFEAQTGSTPTAPWQLSGRGGIDRTNLGHSGANNAYVRDSIGQHQLQQTVAVRPHHTYRLSAWMRTAENNSETMLGVRTLRGTTIAQETGGAHPAYTKVSVDFGSGRESLVQLYGGFFGHGQDVWLQLDDVVVEEIR
;
A
#
# COMPACT_ATOMS: atom_id res chain seq x y z
N MET A 1 -37.85 -84.57 -22.38
CA MET A 1 -38.89 -83.97 -21.54
C MET A 1 -38.28 -83.56 -20.21
N ARG A 2 -37.95 -82.32 -20.03
CA ARG A 2 -37.49 -81.75 -18.71
C ARG A 2 -38.25 -80.47 -18.44
N LYS A 3 -39.10 -80.52 -17.42
CA LYS A 3 -39.88 -79.41 -16.90
C LYS A 3 -38.92 -78.39 -16.20
N ARG A 4 -38.99 -77.11 -16.60
CA ARG A 4 -38.38 -76.01 -15.89
C ARG A 4 -39.43 -75.39 -14.97
N TRP A 5 -39.09 -75.25 -13.69
CA TRP A 5 -39.86 -74.51 -12.71
C TRP A 5 -39.36 -73.08 -12.72
N LEU A 6 -40.30 -72.12 -12.88
CA LEU A 6 -40.04 -70.70 -12.62
C LEU A 6 -40.20 -70.38 -11.10
N LEU A 7 -39.19 -69.89 -10.49
CA LEU A 7 -39.26 -69.29 -9.18
C LEU A 7 -39.50 -67.81 -9.34
N LEU A 8 -40.63 -67.28 -8.83
CA LEU A 8 -40.91 -65.85 -8.66
C LEU A 8 -40.17 -65.40 -7.41
N VAL A 9 -39.33 -64.34 -7.55
CA VAL A 9 -38.74 -63.59 -6.46
C VAL A 9 -39.50 -62.30 -6.34
N PRO A 10 -40.01 -61.88 -5.15
CA PRO A 10 -40.62 -60.58 -4.99
C PRO A 10 -39.57 -59.47 -4.93
N ALA A 11 -39.73 -58.42 -5.76
CA ALA A 11 -38.90 -57.22 -5.74
C ALA A 11 -39.26 -56.38 -4.51
N LEU A 12 -38.34 -56.23 -3.59
CA LEU A 12 -38.37 -55.22 -2.54
C LEU A 12 -37.94 -53.90 -3.15
N ILE A 13 -38.86 -52.94 -3.22
CA ILE A 13 -38.59 -51.55 -3.58
C ILE A 13 -37.96 -50.86 -2.35
N GLY A 14 -36.65 -50.81 -2.30
CA GLY A 14 -35.92 -50.00 -1.36
C GLY A 14 -35.94 -48.52 -1.80
N ALA A 15 -36.63 -47.64 -1.07
CA ALA A 15 -36.52 -46.22 -1.27
C ALA A 15 -35.09 -45.79 -0.89
N ALA A 16 -34.29 -45.43 -1.89
CA ALA A 16 -32.99 -44.81 -1.67
C ALA A 16 -33.22 -43.40 -1.15
N LEU A 17 -32.85 -43.16 0.13
CA LEU A 17 -32.66 -41.81 0.68
C LEU A 17 -31.53 -41.17 -0.10
N VAL A 18 -31.86 -40.16 -0.92
CA VAL A 18 -30.87 -39.26 -1.55
C VAL A 18 -30.20 -38.49 -0.40
N PRO A 19 -28.87 -38.54 -0.23
CA PRO A 19 -28.21 -37.72 0.75
C PRO A 19 -28.43 -36.25 0.35
N ALA A 20 -28.79 -35.43 1.35
CA ALA A 20 -28.89 -33.99 1.19
C ALA A 20 -27.59 -33.47 0.59
N ASP A 21 -27.72 -32.72 -0.49
CA ASP A 21 -26.66 -32.02 -1.18
C ASP A 21 -25.89 -31.15 -0.18
N GLN A 22 -24.71 -31.60 0.24
CA GLN A 22 -23.77 -30.77 0.98
C GLN A 22 -23.07 -29.88 -0.01
N SER A 23 -23.74 -28.77 -0.40
CA SER A 23 -23.06 -27.67 -1.04
C SER A 23 -21.82 -27.30 -0.21
N PRO A 24 -20.64 -27.19 -0.82
CA PRO A 24 -19.46 -26.74 -0.08
C PRO A 24 -19.79 -25.39 0.59
N PRO A 25 -19.27 -25.16 1.80
CA PRO A 25 -19.53 -23.91 2.48
C PRO A 25 -19.16 -22.76 1.55
N ALA A 26 -20.10 -21.82 1.36
CA ALA A 26 -19.89 -20.65 0.52
C ALA A 26 -18.54 -20.04 0.92
N GLN A 27 -17.61 -19.98 -0.04
CA GLN A 27 -16.31 -19.39 0.15
C GLN A 27 -16.55 -17.96 0.62
N ALA A 28 -16.06 -17.63 1.84
CA ALA A 28 -16.23 -16.31 2.42
C ALA A 28 -15.81 -15.27 1.36
N ALA A 29 -16.69 -14.29 1.09
CA ALA A 29 -16.39 -13.23 0.15
C ALA A 29 -15.04 -12.61 0.52
N PRO A 30 -14.17 -12.31 -0.45
CA PRO A 30 -12.86 -11.72 -0.16
C PRO A 30 -13.05 -10.45 0.66
N VAL A 31 -12.33 -10.37 1.79
CA VAL A 31 -12.33 -9.20 2.67
C VAL A 31 -11.84 -7.99 1.86
N PRO A 32 -12.50 -6.84 1.94
CA PRO A 32 -12.14 -5.64 1.19
C PRO A 32 -10.76 -5.10 1.55
N SER A 33 -10.22 -4.24 0.70
CA SER A 33 -8.99 -3.51 0.94
C SER A 33 -9.18 -2.53 2.11
N PRO A 34 -8.44 -2.66 3.20
CA PRO A 34 -8.69 -1.89 4.43
C PRO A 34 -7.80 -0.65 4.51
N VAL A 35 -7.63 0.07 3.42
CA VAL A 35 -6.65 1.14 3.29
C VAL A 35 -7.29 2.45 2.91
N ASP A 36 -6.83 3.55 3.55
CA ASP A 36 -7.15 4.92 3.21
C ASP A 36 -5.99 5.54 2.42
N ARG A 37 -6.27 6.32 1.37
CA ARG A 37 -5.32 7.28 0.83
C ARG A 37 -5.38 8.54 1.69
N VAL A 38 -4.28 8.84 2.41
CA VAL A 38 -4.21 10.03 3.27
C VAL A 38 -3.92 11.28 2.44
N ALA A 39 -2.90 11.21 1.57
CA ALA A 39 -2.50 12.35 0.75
C ALA A 39 -1.72 11.93 -0.50
N LYS A 40 -1.80 12.76 -1.53
CA LYS A 40 -0.84 12.75 -2.65
C LYS A 40 0.39 13.53 -2.22
N LEU A 41 1.56 12.89 -2.24
CA LEU A 41 2.81 13.49 -1.74
C LEU A 41 3.61 14.23 -2.80
N THR A 42 3.53 13.79 -4.07
CA THR A 42 4.37 14.31 -5.15
C THR A 42 3.54 14.70 -6.38
N GLY A 43 4.12 15.54 -7.23
CA GLY A 43 3.55 15.98 -8.49
C GLY A 43 2.51 17.10 -8.36
N PRO A 44 1.84 17.44 -9.47
CA PRO A 44 0.79 18.45 -9.48
C PRO A 44 -0.31 18.12 -8.47
N GLU A 45 -0.87 19.15 -7.83
CA GLU A 45 -1.95 19.02 -6.82
C GLU A 45 -1.59 18.18 -5.60
N SER A 46 -0.29 17.92 -5.37
CA SER A 46 0.15 17.28 -4.11
C SER A 46 0.12 18.30 -2.97
N ILE A 47 -0.06 17.79 -1.75
CA ILE A 47 -0.02 18.64 -0.54
C ILE A 47 1.32 19.38 -0.38
N ASN A 48 2.37 18.92 -1.05
CA ASN A 48 3.73 19.44 -0.98
C ASN A 48 4.10 20.42 -2.10
N ASP A 49 3.25 20.59 -3.12
CA ASP A 49 3.54 21.41 -4.29
C ASP A 49 4.95 21.16 -4.87
N THR A 50 5.28 19.87 -5.05
CA THR A 50 6.65 19.46 -5.40
C THR A 50 7.07 19.93 -6.77
N GLU A 51 6.13 20.22 -7.69
CA GLU A 51 6.45 20.81 -9.00
C GLU A 51 7.01 22.21 -8.84
N ALA A 52 6.35 23.09 -8.08
CA ALA A 52 6.81 24.46 -7.88
C ALA A 52 8.02 24.55 -6.93
N ARG A 53 8.04 23.73 -5.88
CA ARG A 53 9.08 23.82 -4.85
C ARG A 53 10.39 23.10 -5.21
N PHE A 54 10.33 22.04 -6.00
CA PHE A 54 11.48 21.15 -6.24
C PHE A 54 11.66 20.78 -7.72
N GLY A 55 10.89 21.38 -8.62
CA GLY A 55 10.90 20.99 -10.03
C GLY A 55 10.52 19.53 -10.26
N LEU A 56 9.70 18.95 -9.37
CA LEU A 56 9.35 17.52 -9.37
C LEU A 56 7.88 17.35 -9.74
N LYS A 57 7.63 16.99 -10.98
CA LYS A 57 6.29 16.80 -11.56
C LYS A 57 5.81 15.34 -11.47
N ALA A 58 6.73 14.39 -11.59
CA ALA A 58 6.42 12.96 -11.57
C ALA A 58 7.58 12.16 -11.01
N THR A 59 7.29 11.15 -10.20
CA THR A 59 8.27 10.24 -9.58
C THR A 59 7.60 9.02 -8.99
N ASP A 60 8.39 8.06 -8.56
CA ASP A 60 7.92 6.83 -7.93
C ASP A 60 8.70 6.43 -6.69
N LEU A 61 8.32 5.29 -6.11
CA LEU A 61 8.85 4.64 -4.92
C LEU A 61 8.53 5.41 -3.63
N GLY A 62 9.38 6.35 -3.19
CA GLY A 62 9.20 7.01 -1.88
C GLY A 62 9.70 6.14 -0.73
N ILE A 63 10.93 5.67 -0.84
CA ILE A 63 11.62 4.83 0.15
C ILE A 63 11.97 5.67 1.38
N LEU A 64 11.54 5.23 2.55
CA LEU A 64 11.61 6.00 3.80
C LEU A 64 12.60 5.39 4.80
N TRP A 65 13.41 6.23 5.45
CA TRP A 65 14.16 5.81 6.65
C TRP A 65 14.36 6.98 7.61
N ASP A 66 14.45 6.67 8.92
CA ASP A 66 14.80 7.63 9.96
C ASP A 66 16.30 7.91 9.91
N ASN A 67 16.70 9.18 9.80
CA ASN A 67 18.11 9.60 9.76
C ASN A 67 18.83 9.50 11.10
N GLY A 68 18.11 9.14 12.18
CA GLY A 68 18.65 9.06 13.54
C GLY A 68 18.73 10.41 14.28
N SER A 69 18.32 11.52 13.65
CA SER A 69 18.35 12.87 14.24
C SER A 69 16.98 13.59 14.16
N GLY A 70 15.91 12.83 13.96
CA GLY A 70 14.54 13.35 14.03
C GLY A 70 13.94 13.78 12.70
N GLU A 71 14.49 13.31 11.60
CA GLU A 71 14.04 13.57 10.25
C GLU A 71 13.91 12.25 9.47
N ILE A 72 12.93 12.17 8.61
CA ILE A 72 12.80 11.09 7.61
C ILE A 72 13.48 11.54 6.32
N LEU A 73 14.36 10.72 5.80
CA LEU A 73 14.86 10.81 4.46
C LEU A 73 13.98 9.96 3.54
N THR A 74 13.60 10.54 2.39
CA THR A 74 12.73 9.88 1.41
C THR A 74 13.43 9.87 0.06
N ALA A 75 13.83 8.68 -0.41
CA ALA A 75 14.44 8.50 -1.72
C ALA A 75 13.40 8.09 -2.75
N PHE A 76 13.51 8.65 -3.94
CA PHE A 76 12.64 8.38 -5.08
C PHE A 76 13.46 7.76 -6.23
N GLY A 77 12.78 6.99 -7.09
CA GLY A 77 13.34 6.45 -8.32
C GLY A 77 13.38 7.47 -9.44
N ASP A 78 13.21 7.01 -10.68
CA ASP A 78 13.20 7.90 -11.84
C ASP A 78 12.22 9.06 -11.65
N SER A 79 12.73 10.26 -11.75
CA SER A 79 12.02 11.49 -11.40
C SER A 79 12.06 12.48 -12.55
N TYR A 80 10.94 13.12 -12.81
CA TYR A 80 10.75 13.98 -13.98
C TYR A 80 10.23 15.35 -13.58
N GLY A 81 10.79 16.37 -14.20
CA GLY A 81 10.34 17.76 -14.10
C GLY A 81 9.70 18.25 -15.37
N SER A 82 10.20 19.37 -15.91
CA SER A 82 9.72 19.96 -17.16
C SER A 82 9.86 18.99 -18.33
N GLY A 83 8.91 19.03 -19.27
CA GLY A 83 8.89 18.14 -20.44
C GLY A 83 8.26 16.76 -20.19
N TRP A 84 7.94 16.38 -18.93
CA TRP A 84 7.16 15.16 -18.68
C TRP A 84 5.68 15.37 -19.05
N THR A 85 5.12 14.43 -19.81
CA THR A 85 3.76 14.54 -20.38
C THR A 85 2.78 13.46 -19.88
N GLY A 86 3.26 12.48 -19.04
CA GLY A 86 2.43 11.36 -18.51
C GLY A 86 1.77 10.50 -19.60
N PRO A 87 1.16 9.40 -19.19
CA PRO A 87 1.36 8.70 -17.92
C PRO A 87 2.66 7.89 -17.89
N GLY A 88 3.07 7.48 -16.70
CA GLY A 88 4.19 6.58 -16.47
C GLY A 88 5.58 7.19 -16.58
N GLY A 89 6.59 6.40 -16.16
CA GLY A 89 7.99 6.80 -16.24
C GLY A 89 8.46 6.94 -17.69
N GLY A 90 9.32 7.95 -17.95
CA GLY A 90 9.89 8.19 -19.28
C GLY A 90 8.94 8.84 -20.30
N ALA A 91 7.73 9.22 -19.92
CA ALA A 91 6.81 9.88 -20.82
C ALA A 91 7.28 11.30 -21.15
N GLY A 92 7.43 11.62 -22.44
CA GLY A 92 7.91 12.91 -22.95
C GLY A 92 9.04 12.76 -23.94
N ASP A 93 9.53 13.91 -24.47
CA ASP A 93 10.66 13.93 -25.39
C ASP A 93 11.97 13.71 -24.60
N GLN A 94 12.62 12.58 -24.83
CA GLN A 94 13.85 12.17 -24.15
C GLN A 94 15.03 13.12 -24.37
N ALA A 95 14.99 13.97 -25.39
CA ALA A 95 16.03 14.94 -25.64
C ALA A 95 15.91 16.22 -24.79
N THR A 96 14.70 16.50 -24.27
CA THR A 96 14.40 17.77 -23.56
C THR A 96 13.80 17.60 -22.18
N ILE A 97 13.39 16.37 -21.83
CA ILE A 97 12.82 16.07 -20.53
C ILE A 97 13.84 16.24 -19.40
N ASP A 98 13.45 16.95 -18.34
CA ASP A 98 14.22 17.00 -17.09
C ASP A 98 14.04 15.67 -16.34
N TRP A 99 14.95 14.72 -16.65
CA TRP A 99 14.98 13.41 -16.03
C TRP A 99 16.17 13.27 -15.09
N ARG A 100 15.88 12.90 -13.85
CA ARG A 100 16.83 12.57 -12.79
C ARG A 100 16.59 11.13 -12.36
N CYS A 101 17.63 10.30 -12.36
CA CYS A 101 17.54 8.86 -12.04
C CYS A 101 17.05 8.59 -10.61
N ASN A 102 17.17 9.56 -9.73
CA ASN A 102 16.79 9.45 -8.33
C ASN A 102 16.79 10.83 -7.66
N LEU A 103 15.99 10.99 -6.61
CA LEU A 103 15.93 12.20 -5.79
C LEU A 103 15.92 11.86 -4.31
N LEU A 104 16.26 12.85 -3.46
CA LEU A 104 16.16 12.76 -2.01
C LEU A 104 15.45 13.98 -1.44
N LEU A 105 14.34 13.75 -0.73
CA LEU A 105 13.62 14.75 0.02
C LEU A 105 13.62 14.41 1.52
N ARG A 106 13.27 15.38 2.38
CA ARG A 106 13.29 15.24 3.83
C ARG A 106 11.98 15.66 4.44
N SER A 107 11.60 15.02 5.56
CA SER A 107 10.40 15.33 6.33
C SER A 107 10.68 15.29 7.82
N LYS A 108 10.14 16.27 8.57
CA LYS A 108 10.09 16.29 10.03
C LYS A 108 8.69 16.02 10.55
N ASP A 109 7.76 15.73 9.66
CA ASP A 109 6.36 15.58 9.98
C ASP A 109 6.12 14.37 10.90
N ARG A 110 5.45 14.62 12.03
CA ARG A 110 5.08 13.61 13.02
C ARG A 110 3.58 13.30 13.00
N ASN A 111 2.79 14.13 12.31
CA ASN A 111 1.36 13.95 12.19
C ASN A 111 0.98 13.40 10.82
N LEU A 112 1.10 12.10 10.65
CA LEU A 112 0.82 11.45 9.37
C LEU A 112 -0.69 11.34 9.06
N ALA A 113 -1.56 11.69 10.02
CA ALA A 113 -3.01 11.56 9.82
C ALA A 113 -3.60 12.61 8.87
N ASP A 114 -2.89 13.72 8.63
CA ASP A 114 -3.28 14.77 7.70
C ASP A 114 -2.34 14.88 6.48
N GLY A 115 -1.41 13.94 6.33
CA GLY A 115 -0.43 13.89 5.26
C GLY A 115 1.00 13.70 5.74
N MET A 116 1.97 13.89 4.86
CA MET A 116 3.40 13.97 5.17
C MET A 116 3.99 15.17 4.44
N THR A 117 4.36 16.19 5.19
CA THR A 117 5.03 17.38 4.63
C THR A 117 6.45 17.03 4.24
N LEU A 118 6.84 17.34 3.00
CA LEU A 118 8.22 17.26 2.52
C LEU A 118 8.87 18.65 2.69
N ASP A 119 9.74 18.80 3.69
CA ASP A 119 10.26 20.11 4.12
C ASP A 119 11.31 20.66 3.16
N SER A 120 12.23 19.79 2.70
CA SER A 120 13.36 20.19 1.86
C SER A 120 13.80 19.07 0.92
N ALA A 121 14.63 19.42 -0.05
CA ALA A 121 15.33 18.49 -0.95
C ALA A 121 16.85 18.71 -0.88
N ALA A 122 17.62 17.74 -1.37
CA ALA A 122 18.99 18.04 -1.80
C ALA A 122 18.88 18.73 -3.18
N GLU A 123 19.41 19.95 -3.34
CA GLU A 123 19.21 20.80 -4.51
C GLU A 123 20.52 21.08 -5.24
N ASP A 124 20.47 21.22 -6.59
CA ASP A 124 21.57 21.74 -7.40
C ASP A 124 21.43 23.24 -7.69
N ARG A 125 20.21 23.76 -7.61
CA ARG A 125 19.87 25.17 -7.69
C ARG A 125 18.55 25.41 -6.94
N PRO A 126 18.26 26.65 -6.51
CA PRO A 126 17.03 26.94 -5.77
C PRO A 126 15.77 26.43 -6.48
N GLY A 127 14.96 25.66 -5.77
CA GLY A 127 13.70 25.09 -6.29
C GLY A 127 13.87 23.92 -7.25
N HIS A 128 15.04 23.26 -7.25
CA HIS A 128 15.26 22.11 -8.10
C HIS A 128 16.02 21.00 -7.35
N ALA A 129 15.30 19.94 -7.01
CA ALA A 129 15.90 18.78 -6.38
C ALA A 129 16.91 18.11 -7.30
N LYS A 130 18.12 17.86 -6.80
CA LYS A 130 19.20 17.24 -7.60
C LYS A 130 19.13 15.72 -7.59
N GLN A 131 19.63 15.11 -8.63
CA GLN A 131 20.00 13.71 -8.62
C GLN A 131 21.09 13.47 -7.55
N PHE A 132 20.87 12.53 -6.62
CA PHE A 132 21.83 12.31 -5.54
C PHE A 132 22.79 11.15 -5.76
N LEU A 133 22.42 10.18 -6.62
CA LEU A 133 23.30 9.11 -7.09
C LEU A 133 23.47 9.21 -8.60
N ASP A 134 24.70 9.32 -9.05
CA ASP A 134 24.99 9.40 -10.49
C ASP A 134 24.56 8.13 -11.23
N CYS A 135 24.10 8.29 -12.47
CA CYS A 135 23.77 7.23 -13.41
C CYS A 135 24.26 7.61 -14.81
N LYS A 136 24.55 6.62 -15.65
CA LYS A 136 25.08 6.86 -17.00
C LYS A 136 24.03 7.29 -18.00
N LYS A 137 22.76 6.91 -17.81
CA LYS A 137 21.63 7.10 -18.74
C LYS A 137 21.89 6.45 -20.11
N VAL A 138 22.51 5.27 -20.10
CA VAL A 138 22.86 4.50 -21.31
C VAL A 138 22.20 3.13 -21.25
N ASP A 139 21.23 2.91 -22.15
CA ASP A 139 20.52 1.62 -22.24
C ASP A 139 21.53 0.49 -22.54
N ARG A 140 21.35 -0.66 -21.88
CA ARG A 140 22.22 -1.84 -21.93
C ARG A 140 23.67 -1.63 -21.43
N ASP A 141 23.90 -0.56 -20.69
CA ASP A 141 25.08 -0.33 -19.86
C ASP A 141 24.63 -0.03 -18.43
N GLU A 142 24.29 1.21 -18.11
CA GLU A 142 23.60 1.63 -16.89
C GLU A 142 22.52 2.63 -17.29
N HIS A 143 21.31 2.10 -17.53
CA HIS A 143 20.16 2.92 -17.95
C HIS A 143 19.78 3.92 -16.87
N THR A 144 19.65 3.44 -15.63
CA THR A 144 19.32 4.26 -14.46
C THR A 144 19.93 3.65 -13.20
N VAL A 145 19.92 4.41 -12.10
CA VAL A 145 20.31 3.97 -10.76
C VAL A 145 19.15 4.24 -9.81
N ILE A 146 18.55 3.16 -9.31
CA ILE A 146 17.34 3.23 -8.49
C ILE A 146 17.68 2.87 -7.04
N PRO A 147 17.44 3.75 -6.05
CA PRO A 147 17.50 3.38 -4.64
C PRO A 147 16.47 2.30 -4.32
N THR A 148 16.81 1.38 -3.41
CA THR A 148 15.90 0.31 -2.98
C THR A 148 15.63 0.33 -1.48
N ALA A 149 16.60 0.79 -0.68
CA ALA A 149 16.44 0.94 0.77
C ALA A 149 17.39 2.00 1.32
N GLY A 150 17.04 2.60 2.45
CA GLY A 150 17.91 3.48 3.22
C GLY A 150 17.98 3.07 4.69
N ILE A 151 19.06 3.42 5.38
CA ILE A 151 19.24 3.20 6.82
C ILE A 151 20.30 4.14 7.40
N SER A 152 20.13 4.54 8.66
CA SER A 152 21.16 5.27 9.42
C SER A 152 21.90 4.34 10.37
N VAL A 153 23.22 4.53 10.50
CA VAL A 153 24.04 3.94 11.56
C VAL A 153 24.92 5.04 12.16
N GLY A 154 24.66 5.40 13.39
CA GLY A 154 25.20 6.62 13.96
C GLY A 154 24.71 7.84 13.17
N ASN A 155 25.63 8.72 12.78
CA ASN A 155 25.31 9.89 11.95
C ASN A 155 25.39 9.62 10.43
N ARG A 156 25.91 8.46 10.03
CA ARG A 156 26.07 8.11 8.61
C ARG A 156 24.79 7.54 8.06
N GLN A 157 24.38 8.06 6.91
CA GLN A 157 23.29 7.54 6.11
C GLN A 157 23.83 6.54 5.08
N TYR A 158 23.12 5.44 4.87
CA TYR A 158 23.41 4.45 3.85
C TYR A 158 22.19 4.27 2.95
N VAL A 159 22.41 4.20 1.66
CA VAL A 159 21.41 3.82 0.66
C VAL A 159 21.92 2.61 -0.10
N GLN A 160 21.09 1.58 -0.18
CA GLN A 160 21.31 0.50 -1.13
C GLN A 160 20.58 0.86 -2.42
N TYR A 161 21.24 0.65 -3.56
CA TYR A 161 20.72 0.96 -4.89
C TYR A 161 20.98 -0.19 -5.86
N MET A 162 20.18 -0.28 -6.92
CA MET A 162 20.43 -1.15 -8.05
C MET A 162 20.89 -0.34 -9.27
N SER A 163 21.93 -0.85 -9.96
CA SER A 163 22.36 -0.36 -11.26
C SER A 163 21.56 -1.10 -12.33
N VAL A 164 20.56 -0.45 -12.91
CA VAL A 164 19.68 -1.04 -13.92
C VAL A 164 20.38 -1.03 -15.28
N ASN A 165 20.56 -2.21 -15.88
CA ASN A 165 21.12 -2.35 -17.21
C ASN A 165 20.10 -1.96 -18.27
N TYR A 166 18.88 -2.53 -18.22
CA TYR A 166 17.75 -2.20 -19.09
C TYR A 166 16.42 -2.61 -18.48
N TRP A 167 15.34 -1.97 -18.94
CA TRP A 167 13.98 -2.31 -18.58
C TRP A 167 13.43 -3.41 -19.49
N GLY A 168 12.77 -4.42 -18.89
CA GLY A 168 12.06 -5.48 -19.57
C GLY A 168 10.55 -5.22 -19.64
N PRO A 169 9.73 -6.25 -19.84
CA PRO A 169 8.28 -6.17 -19.69
C PRO A 169 7.87 -5.68 -18.28
N ALA A 170 6.62 -5.25 -18.11
CA ALA A 170 6.10 -4.78 -16.83
C ALA A 170 6.45 -5.75 -15.67
N GLY A 171 6.97 -5.20 -14.57
CA GLY A 171 7.45 -5.97 -13.42
C GLY A 171 8.82 -6.64 -13.61
N SER A 172 9.50 -6.43 -14.73
CA SER A 172 10.80 -7.03 -15.03
C SER A 172 11.83 -5.98 -15.42
N TRP A 173 13.02 -6.09 -14.87
CA TRP A 173 14.21 -5.33 -15.24
C TRP A 173 15.44 -6.13 -14.94
N PHE A 174 16.57 -5.72 -15.51
CA PHE A 174 17.82 -6.44 -15.43
C PHE A 174 18.89 -5.52 -14.84
N THR A 175 19.54 -5.97 -13.77
CA THR A 175 20.51 -5.17 -13.03
C THR A 175 21.94 -5.65 -13.29
N ASN A 176 22.87 -4.73 -13.37
CA ASN A 176 24.30 -5.07 -13.39
C ASN A 176 24.75 -5.60 -12.02
N TYR A 177 24.36 -4.86 -10.98
CA TYR A 177 24.65 -5.13 -9.58
C TYR A 177 23.74 -4.30 -8.69
N SER A 178 23.68 -4.65 -7.42
CA SER A 178 23.26 -3.74 -6.38
C SER A 178 24.46 -3.31 -5.52
N GLY A 179 24.39 -2.15 -4.87
CA GLY A 179 25.49 -1.65 -4.07
C GLY A 179 25.09 -0.63 -3.03
N PHE A 180 26.02 -0.31 -2.15
CA PHE A 180 25.84 0.74 -1.15
C PHE A 180 26.48 2.07 -1.58
N ALA A 181 25.75 3.15 -1.24
CA ALA A 181 26.30 4.49 -1.15
C ALA A 181 26.11 5.01 0.27
N TYR A 182 26.93 5.96 0.69
CA TYR A 182 26.84 6.58 2.01
C TYR A 182 26.95 8.10 1.95
N SER A 183 26.41 8.75 2.99
CA SER A 183 26.46 10.19 3.21
C SER A 183 26.78 10.48 4.67
N ASP A 184 27.66 11.45 4.93
CA ASP A 184 28.00 11.93 6.26
C ASP A 184 27.43 13.34 6.55
N ASP A 185 26.66 13.90 5.62
CA ASP A 185 26.11 15.26 5.64
C ASP A 185 24.57 15.29 5.48
N ASN A 186 23.88 14.30 6.06
CA ASN A 186 22.43 14.17 6.03
C ASN A 186 21.84 14.08 4.61
N GLY A 187 22.57 13.43 3.71
CA GLY A 187 22.10 13.17 2.35
C GLY A 187 22.34 14.32 1.37
N GLU A 188 23.17 15.32 1.71
CA GLU A 188 23.55 16.36 0.74
C GLU A 188 24.53 15.83 -0.31
N THR A 189 25.50 15.03 0.11
CA THR A 189 26.44 14.40 -0.81
C THR A 189 26.53 12.89 -0.56
N TRP A 190 26.76 12.12 -1.62
CA TRP A 190 26.80 10.67 -1.56
C TRP A 190 28.03 10.09 -2.26
N THR A 191 28.59 9.06 -1.66
CA THR A 191 29.70 8.29 -2.22
C THR A 191 29.26 6.87 -2.46
N LYS A 192 29.27 6.41 -3.71
CA LYS A 192 29.08 5.00 -4.06
C LYS A 192 30.30 4.20 -3.65
N ASP A 193 30.13 3.19 -2.80
CA ASP A 193 31.21 2.31 -2.40
C ASP A 193 31.52 1.29 -3.51
N PRO A 194 32.76 1.18 -4.00
CA PRO A 194 33.09 0.28 -5.10
C PRO A 194 33.13 -1.19 -4.68
N ASP A 195 33.34 -1.49 -3.40
CA ASP A 195 33.56 -2.84 -2.88
C ASP A 195 32.30 -3.46 -2.25
N ALA A 196 31.39 -2.63 -1.74
CA ALA A 196 30.11 -3.07 -1.16
C ALA A 196 29.05 -3.27 -2.24
N ARG A 197 29.32 -4.24 -3.16
CA ARG A 197 28.46 -4.55 -4.31
C ARG A 197 28.11 -6.03 -4.41
N TRP A 198 26.88 -6.32 -4.81
CA TRP A 198 26.34 -7.64 -5.15
C TRP A 198 26.18 -7.70 -6.65
N GLN A 199 27.16 -8.33 -7.32
CA GLN A 199 27.14 -8.48 -8.77
C GLN A 199 26.03 -9.43 -9.17
N ASN A 200 25.24 -9.05 -10.18
CA ASN A 200 24.25 -9.97 -10.69
C ASN A 200 24.91 -11.12 -11.44
N THR A 201 24.23 -12.26 -11.48
CA THR A 201 24.68 -13.42 -12.25
C THR A 201 24.39 -13.21 -13.75
N THR A 202 24.98 -14.05 -14.60
CA THR A 202 24.62 -14.09 -16.02
C THR A 202 23.20 -14.58 -16.29
N ALA A 203 22.58 -15.24 -15.30
CA ALA A 203 21.19 -15.67 -15.32
C ALA A 203 20.22 -14.60 -14.76
N TRP A 204 20.73 -13.49 -14.25
CA TRP A 204 19.97 -12.39 -13.66
C TRP A 204 19.17 -12.81 -12.40
N ASP A 205 19.74 -13.69 -11.58
CA ASP A 205 19.06 -14.34 -10.45
C ASP A 205 19.75 -14.17 -9.10
N ASP A 206 20.68 -13.22 -8.97
CA ASP A 206 21.27 -12.88 -7.67
C ASP A 206 20.21 -12.38 -6.69
N ASN A 207 20.25 -12.91 -5.46
CA ASN A 207 19.20 -12.74 -4.46
C ASN A 207 19.19 -11.39 -3.74
N PHE A 208 20.14 -10.50 -4.01
CA PHE A 208 20.28 -9.23 -3.28
C PHE A 208 20.32 -8.00 -4.20
N GLN A 209 19.55 -8.05 -5.30
CA GLN A 209 19.50 -6.95 -6.28
C GLN A 209 18.53 -5.83 -5.85
N MET A 210 17.45 -6.16 -5.16
CA MET A 210 16.58 -5.22 -4.45
C MET A 210 16.52 -5.61 -2.99
N VAL A 211 16.48 -4.64 -2.09
CA VAL A 211 16.51 -4.96 -0.66
C VAL A 211 15.61 -4.06 0.19
N ALA A 212 15.26 -4.54 1.37
CA ALA A 212 14.90 -3.75 2.53
C ALA A 212 16.03 -3.80 3.56
N LEU A 213 16.24 -2.70 4.28
CA LEU A 213 17.22 -2.61 5.36
C LEU A 213 16.54 -2.36 6.71
N THR A 214 17.03 -3.04 7.74
CA THR A 214 16.58 -2.78 9.12
C THR A 214 17.69 -3.07 10.12
N ARG A 215 17.55 -2.56 11.34
CA ARG A 215 18.53 -2.77 12.42
C ARG A 215 17.94 -3.63 13.53
N ASN A 216 18.74 -4.54 14.02
CA ASN A 216 18.38 -5.34 15.19
C ASN A 216 19.63 -5.81 15.94
N GLN A 217 19.69 -5.57 17.25
CA GLN A 217 20.72 -6.11 18.16
C GLN A 217 22.17 -5.88 17.66
N GLY A 218 22.48 -4.67 17.18
CA GLY A 218 23.83 -4.29 16.71
C GLY A 218 24.20 -4.80 15.33
N TYR A 219 23.22 -5.33 14.57
CA TYR A 219 23.37 -5.73 13.19
C TYR A 219 22.47 -4.91 12.27
N VAL A 220 22.95 -4.62 11.07
CA VAL A 220 22.13 -4.28 9.93
C VAL A 220 21.72 -5.59 9.23
N TYR A 221 20.43 -5.74 8.99
CA TYR A 221 19.84 -6.83 8.21
C TYR A 221 19.43 -6.33 6.84
N MET A 222 19.65 -7.15 5.85
CA MET A 222 19.26 -6.92 4.46
C MET A 222 18.35 -8.06 4.02
N ILE A 223 17.09 -7.73 3.76
CA ILE A 223 16.13 -8.66 3.15
C ILE A 223 16.20 -8.41 1.65
N GLY A 224 16.68 -9.38 0.88
CA GLY A 224 16.94 -9.24 -0.53
C GLY A 224 16.05 -10.09 -1.41
N THR A 225 15.78 -9.58 -2.62
CA THR A 225 15.13 -10.29 -3.73
C THR A 225 15.97 -10.15 -5.00
N PRO A 226 15.85 -11.07 -5.98
CA PRO A 226 16.37 -10.85 -7.33
C PRO A 226 15.76 -9.59 -7.97
N ASN A 227 16.35 -9.15 -9.07
CA ASN A 227 15.75 -8.09 -9.88
C ASN A 227 14.38 -8.49 -10.44
N GLY A 228 13.50 -7.51 -10.61
CA GLY A 228 12.09 -7.74 -10.99
C GLY A 228 11.22 -8.11 -9.79
N ARG A 229 9.95 -8.45 -10.05
CA ARG A 229 8.91 -8.58 -9.01
C ARG A 229 8.49 -10.02 -8.74
N PHE A 230 9.31 -11.02 -9.13
CA PHE A 230 8.88 -12.42 -9.14
C PHE A 230 9.73 -13.33 -8.26
N GLY A 231 10.73 -12.80 -7.57
CA GLY A 231 11.67 -13.57 -6.76
C GLY A 231 11.18 -13.94 -5.37
N ASN A 232 11.95 -14.76 -4.69
CA ASN A 232 11.81 -15.08 -3.27
C ASN A 232 12.56 -14.06 -2.41
N ALA A 233 12.19 -13.94 -1.13
CA ALA A 233 12.98 -13.13 -0.20
C ALA A 233 14.03 -13.97 0.52
N HIS A 234 15.21 -13.40 0.68
CA HIS A 234 16.37 -13.95 1.39
C HIS A 234 16.81 -12.96 2.46
N VAL A 235 17.63 -13.39 3.43
CA VAL A 235 18.14 -12.46 4.44
C VAL A 235 19.63 -12.62 4.66
N ALA A 236 20.31 -11.46 4.75
CA ALA A 236 21.68 -11.34 5.17
C ALA A 236 21.81 -10.38 6.35
N ARG A 237 22.93 -10.42 7.07
CA ARG A 237 23.23 -9.46 8.15
C ARG A 237 24.71 -9.14 8.24
N VAL A 238 25.01 -7.99 8.81
CA VAL A 238 26.36 -7.52 9.08
C VAL A 238 26.41 -6.75 10.40
N PRO A 239 27.48 -6.79 11.20
CA PRO A 239 27.64 -5.87 12.31
C PRO A 239 27.56 -4.41 11.83
N GLU A 240 26.83 -3.54 12.54
CA GLU A 240 26.55 -2.15 12.14
C GLU A 240 27.79 -1.35 11.72
N LYS A 241 28.94 -1.62 12.35
CA LYS A 241 30.20 -0.93 12.04
C LYS A 241 30.84 -1.37 10.71
N LEU A 242 30.34 -2.43 10.09
CA LEU A 242 30.93 -3.08 8.93
C LEU A 242 30.01 -3.13 7.71
N VAL A 243 29.05 -2.19 7.60
CA VAL A 243 28.04 -2.17 6.52
C VAL A 243 28.67 -2.22 5.15
N LEU A 244 29.77 -1.48 4.92
CA LEU A 244 30.47 -1.42 3.64
C LEU A 244 31.45 -2.61 3.41
N GLU A 245 31.72 -3.40 4.44
CA GLU A 245 32.62 -4.55 4.36
C GLU A 245 31.89 -5.78 3.81
N LYS A 246 31.80 -5.93 2.48
CA LYS A 246 31.07 -7.06 1.87
C LYS A 246 31.44 -8.41 2.46
N LYS A 247 32.71 -8.65 2.76
CA LYS A 247 33.21 -9.91 3.34
C LYS A 247 32.73 -10.17 4.76
N ALA A 248 32.22 -9.15 5.46
CA ALA A 248 31.66 -9.28 6.80
C ALA A 248 30.20 -9.74 6.80
N TRP A 249 29.50 -9.60 5.68
CA TRP A 249 28.11 -10.04 5.54
C TRP A 249 27.97 -11.55 5.74
N ARG A 250 26.87 -11.95 6.36
CA ARG A 250 26.50 -13.35 6.62
C ARG A 250 25.10 -13.58 6.10
N TYR A 251 24.91 -14.66 5.41
CA TYR A 251 23.69 -15.04 4.69
C TYR A 251 23.01 -16.20 5.41
N TRP A 252 21.71 -16.13 5.59
CA TRP A 252 20.96 -17.19 6.26
C TRP A 252 20.76 -18.38 5.33
N ASP A 253 21.28 -19.56 5.72
CA ASP A 253 21.21 -20.78 4.92
C ASP A 253 19.98 -21.67 5.26
N GLY A 254 19.05 -21.14 6.06
CA GLY A 254 17.91 -21.89 6.60
C GLY A 254 18.15 -22.46 8.00
N ARG A 255 19.41 -22.45 8.50
CA ARG A 255 19.80 -22.99 9.82
C ARG A 255 20.81 -22.10 10.52
N THR A 256 21.80 -21.61 9.82
CA THR A 256 22.92 -20.82 10.37
C THR A 256 23.28 -19.65 9.44
N TRP A 257 24.22 -18.82 9.90
CA TRP A 257 24.71 -17.66 9.14
C TRP A 257 26.00 -18.03 8.39
N SER A 258 25.90 -18.24 7.09
CA SER A 258 27.00 -18.58 6.17
C SER A 258 27.75 -17.33 5.69
N PRO A 259 29.07 -17.39 5.47
CA PRO A 259 29.79 -16.35 4.75
C PRO A 259 29.59 -16.39 3.22
N GLN A 260 29.04 -17.49 2.67
CA GLN A 260 28.77 -17.65 1.25
C GLN A 260 27.39 -17.07 0.89
N GLU A 261 27.37 -16.12 -0.03
CA GLU A 261 26.16 -15.52 -0.57
C GLU A 261 25.24 -16.56 -1.23
N SER A 262 25.82 -17.46 -2.00
CA SER A 262 25.10 -18.54 -2.69
C SER A 262 24.44 -19.56 -1.77
N ALA A 263 24.74 -19.54 -0.47
CA ALA A 263 24.09 -20.39 0.53
C ALA A 263 22.78 -19.78 1.05
N ALA A 264 22.41 -18.55 0.65
CA ALA A 264 21.22 -17.88 1.12
C ALA A 264 19.96 -18.69 0.78
N ALA A 265 19.27 -19.18 1.81
CA ALA A 265 18.00 -19.88 1.65
C ALA A 265 16.82 -18.89 1.69
N PRO A 266 15.73 -19.15 0.97
CA PRO A 266 14.53 -18.32 1.04
C PRO A 266 13.95 -18.30 2.48
N ILE A 267 13.60 -17.10 2.96
CA ILE A 267 12.86 -16.92 4.22
C ILE A 267 11.34 -16.89 3.97
N THR A 268 10.93 -16.57 2.74
CA THR A 268 9.56 -16.73 2.24
C THR A 268 9.57 -16.81 0.72
N VAL A 269 8.56 -17.49 0.18
CA VAL A 269 8.40 -17.71 -1.27
C VAL A 269 7.62 -16.56 -1.87
N GLY A 270 8.03 -16.11 -3.07
CA GLY A 270 7.41 -15.04 -3.84
C GLY A 270 6.16 -15.44 -4.62
N PRO A 271 5.65 -14.52 -5.47
CA PRO A 271 6.36 -13.36 -6.01
C PRO A 271 6.45 -12.18 -5.03
N ILE A 272 7.65 -11.65 -4.87
CA ILE A 272 7.92 -10.51 -3.97
C ILE A 272 8.56 -9.39 -4.79
N SER A 273 7.91 -8.23 -4.79
CA SER A 273 8.40 -7.02 -5.44
C SER A 273 9.32 -6.20 -4.52
N GLU A 274 9.34 -4.89 -4.73
CA GLU A 274 9.97 -3.92 -3.83
C GLU A 274 9.46 -4.18 -2.40
N VAL A 275 10.37 -4.55 -1.51
CA VAL A 275 10.04 -5.02 -0.16
C VAL A 275 10.35 -3.96 0.90
N SER A 276 9.47 -3.82 1.87
CA SER A 276 9.66 -2.99 3.06
C SER A 276 9.55 -3.85 4.32
N VAL A 277 10.49 -3.69 5.26
CA VAL A 277 10.52 -4.46 6.50
C VAL A 277 10.80 -3.54 7.69
N GLN A 278 9.95 -3.62 8.72
CA GLN A 278 10.17 -2.91 9.99
C GLN A 278 9.65 -3.69 11.19
N TYR A 279 10.17 -3.35 12.37
CA TYR A 279 9.63 -3.86 13.63
C TYR A 279 8.43 -3.02 14.07
N ASN A 280 7.31 -3.68 14.33
CA ASN A 280 6.14 -3.03 14.89
C ASN A 280 6.09 -3.29 16.41
N ALA A 281 6.28 -2.23 17.20
CA ALA A 281 6.36 -2.32 18.66
C ALA A 281 5.01 -2.71 19.31
N TYR A 282 3.90 -2.30 18.69
CA TYR A 282 2.55 -2.64 19.16
C TYR A 282 2.29 -4.14 19.09
N LEU A 283 2.71 -4.80 18.02
CA LEU A 283 2.54 -6.24 17.84
C LEU A 283 3.67 -7.06 18.45
N GLY A 284 4.83 -6.45 18.74
CA GLY A 284 6.05 -7.18 19.11
C GLY A 284 6.56 -8.09 17.99
N LYS A 285 6.35 -7.71 16.73
CA LYS A 285 6.67 -8.52 15.54
C LYS A 285 7.33 -7.68 14.45
N TRP A 286 8.07 -8.34 13.60
CA TRP A 286 8.52 -7.82 12.31
C TRP A 286 7.37 -7.86 11.31
N LEU A 287 7.21 -6.81 10.54
CA LEU A 287 6.29 -6.70 9.41
C LEU A 287 7.07 -6.68 8.11
N MET A 288 6.54 -7.32 7.08
CA MET A 288 7.05 -7.29 5.70
C MET A 288 5.90 -6.93 4.78
N MET A 289 6.06 -5.83 4.03
CA MET A 289 5.08 -5.34 3.05
C MET A 289 5.70 -5.35 1.67
N TYR A 290 4.94 -5.78 0.66
CA TYR A 290 5.36 -5.82 -0.74
C TYR A 290 4.16 -5.98 -1.68
N LEU A 291 4.35 -5.73 -2.97
CA LEU A 291 3.38 -6.10 -4.00
C LEU A 291 3.55 -7.58 -4.35
N ASP A 292 2.47 -8.36 -4.24
CA ASP A 292 2.34 -9.67 -4.89
C ASP A 292 1.80 -9.43 -6.32
N GLU A 293 2.72 -9.48 -7.30
CA GLU A 293 2.41 -9.20 -8.70
C GLU A 293 1.39 -10.19 -9.28
N SER A 294 1.37 -11.46 -8.79
CA SER A 294 0.43 -12.48 -9.29
C SER A 294 -1.03 -12.17 -8.97
N ARG A 295 -1.26 -11.37 -7.93
CA ARG A 295 -2.59 -10.93 -7.48
C ARG A 295 -2.82 -9.44 -7.67
N ALA A 296 -1.80 -8.71 -8.21
CA ALA A 296 -1.81 -7.26 -8.29
C ALA A 296 -2.28 -6.63 -6.95
N SER A 297 -1.70 -7.07 -5.83
CA SER A 297 -2.13 -6.64 -4.49
C SER A 297 -0.95 -6.42 -3.57
N VAL A 298 -0.98 -5.31 -2.82
CA VAL A 298 -0.05 -5.12 -1.70
C VAL A 298 -0.46 -6.04 -0.57
N VAL A 299 0.51 -6.77 -0.04
CA VAL A 299 0.31 -7.74 1.03
C VAL A 299 1.21 -7.44 2.22
N LEU A 300 0.76 -7.88 3.41
CA LEU A 300 1.47 -7.78 4.68
C LEU A 300 1.67 -9.18 5.26
N ARG A 301 2.88 -9.45 5.74
CA ARG A 301 3.23 -10.62 6.55
C ARG A 301 3.82 -10.18 7.87
N SER A 302 3.78 -11.05 8.88
CA SER A 302 4.42 -10.82 10.17
C SER A 302 5.25 -12.02 10.62
N ALA A 303 6.31 -11.75 11.40
CA ALA A 303 7.15 -12.78 11.99
C ALA A 303 7.73 -12.34 13.34
N LYS A 304 8.08 -13.30 14.21
CA LYS A 304 8.83 -13.00 15.45
C LYS A 304 10.32 -12.78 15.20
N SER A 305 10.84 -13.28 14.09
CA SER A 305 12.25 -13.19 13.70
C SER A 305 12.37 -12.79 12.23
N LEU A 306 13.42 -12.06 11.87
CA LEU A 306 13.73 -11.72 10.48
C LEU A 306 14.05 -12.95 9.60
N THR A 307 14.45 -14.06 10.21
CA THR A 307 14.65 -15.34 9.52
C THR A 307 13.35 -16.15 9.38
N GLY A 308 12.23 -15.61 9.86
CA GLY A 308 10.93 -16.29 9.84
C GLY A 308 10.71 -17.25 11.05
N PRO A 309 9.70 -18.14 10.98
CA PRO A 309 8.75 -18.25 9.87
C PRO A 309 7.87 -17.00 9.75
N TRP A 310 7.61 -16.59 8.53
CA TRP A 310 6.68 -15.51 8.21
C TRP A 310 5.24 -16.03 8.11
N SER A 311 4.27 -15.24 8.55
CA SER A 311 2.84 -15.58 8.45
C SER A 311 2.38 -15.73 6.99
N GLY A 312 1.16 -16.23 6.81
CA GLY A 312 0.43 -16.07 5.54
C GLY A 312 0.29 -14.60 5.16
N GLU A 313 0.02 -14.35 3.89
CA GLU A 313 -0.23 -13.01 3.35
C GLU A 313 -1.59 -12.49 3.75
N GLN A 314 -1.63 -11.22 4.11
CA GLN A 314 -2.85 -10.46 4.28
C GLN A 314 -2.89 -9.38 3.22
N VAL A 315 -3.96 -9.29 2.45
CA VAL A 315 -4.12 -8.23 1.44
C VAL A 315 -4.39 -6.91 2.15
N VAL A 316 -3.55 -5.91 1.86
CA VAL A 316 -3.67 -4.53 2.35
C VAL A 316 -4.33 -3.65 1.29
N VAL A 317 -3.81 -3.68 0.05
CA VAL A 317 -4.33 -2.87 -1.07
C VAL A 317 -4.57 -3.78 -2.26
N LYS A 318 -5.68 -3.60 -2.95
CA LYS A 318 -5.99 -4.32 -4.19
C LYS A 318 -5.74 -3.43 -5.40
N GLY A 319 -5.07 -3.96 -6.43
CA GLY A 319 -4.81 -3.23 -7.67
C GLY A 319 -6.06 -2.84 -8.46
N LYS A 320 -7.19 -3.53 -8.24
CA LYS A 320 -8.47 -3.11 -8.81
C LYS A 320 -8.99 -1.78 -8.25
N ASP A 321 -8.64 -1.46 -6.99
CA ASP A 321 -9.04 -0.23 -6.29
C ASP A 321 -8.01 0.89 -6.55
N TYR A 322 -6.75 0.52 -6.84
CA TYR A 322 -5.64 1.43 -7.16
C TYR A 322 -4.86 0.90 -8.38
N PRO A 323 -5.36 1.09 -9.61
CA PRO A 323 -4.72 0.55 -10.81
C PRO A 323 -3.26 0.99 -10.97
N GLY A 324 -2.39 0.04 -11.32
CA GLY A 324 -0.97 0.31 -11.52
C GLY A 324 -0.20 0.62 -10.23
N LEU A 325 -0.66 0.15 -9.07
CA LEU A 325 0.04 0.30 -7.78
C LEU A 325 1.36 -0.48 -7.73
N TYR A 326 2.36 0.05 -7.03
CA TYR A 326 3.65 -0.59 -6.73
C TYR A 326 4.46 0.22 -5.71
N GLY A 327 5.66 -0.26 -5.36
CA GLY A 327 6.65 0.48 -4.57
C GLY A 327 6.10 0.93 -3.22
N THR A 328 5.83 -0.02 -2.32
CA THR A 328 5.24 0.26 -1.01
C THR A 328 6.28 0.21 0.10
N PHE A 329 6.41 1.30 0.86
CA PHE A 329 7.38 1.41 1.94
C PHE A 329 6.74 1.92 3.23
N MET A 330 6.80 1.13 4.29
CA MET A 330 6.26 1.48 5.61
C MET A 330 7.03 2.67 6.19
N HIS A 331 6.29 3.61 6.78
CA HIS A 331 6.89 4.79 7.41
C HIS A 331 7.58 4.39 8.73
N PRO A 332 8.86 4.71 8.95
CA PRO A 332 9.63 4.21 10.10
C PRO A 332 9.04 4.57 11.47
N TRP A 333 8.33 5.69 11.58
CA TRP A 333 7.69 6.11 12.83
C TRP A 333 6.30 5.51 13.04
N SER A 334 5.82 4.72 12.09
CA SER A 334 4.52 4.04 12.15
C SER A 334 4.65 2.66 12.81
N SER A 335 4.98 2.63 14.11
CA SER A 335 5.22 1.40 14.88
C SER A 335 4.09 1.02 15.82
N GLY A 336 2.97 1.75 15.76
CA GLY A 336 1.74 1.51 16.51
C GLY A 336 0.73 0.64 15.74
N PRO A 337 -0.56 0.69 16.13
CA PRO A 337 -1.65 0.07 15.38
C PRO A 337 -1.89 0.76 14.04
N ASP A 338 -1.68 2.07 13.96
CA ASP A 338 -1.82 2.85 12.72
C ASP A 338 -0.56 2.70 11.89
N LEU A 339 -0.70 2.05 10.74
CA LEU A 339 0.40 1.76 9.82
C LEU A 339 0.31 2.66 8.60
N TYR A 340 1.21 3.64 8.52
CA TYR A 340 1.36 4.51 7.37
C TYR A 340 2.44 3.98 6.44
N PHE A 341 2.24 4.14 5.13
CA PHE A 341 3.21 3.71 4.13
C PHE A 341 3.07 4.52 2.84
N THR A 342 4.15 4.67 2.09
CA THR A 342 4.11 5.21 0.74
C THR A 342 3.67 4.14 -0.26
N MET A 343 3.01 4.55 -1.32
CA MET A 343 2.63 3.72 -2.44
C MET A 343 2.67 4.54 -3.73
N SER A 344 3.21 3.97 -4.78
CA SER A 344 3.23 4.56 -6.11
C SER A 344 2.12 4.02 -6.98
N GLN A 345 1.66 4.83 -7.93
CA GLN A 345 0.84 4.39 -9.05
C GLN A 345 1.53 4.77 -10.36
N TRP A 346 1.50 3.87 -11.34
CA TRP A 346 2.08 4.10 -12.67
C TRP A 346 1.41 5.27 -13.41
N ASP A 347 0.13 5.45 -13.21
CA ASP A 347 -0.63 6.63 -13.61
C ASP A 347 -1.28 7.20 -12.34
N PRO A 348 -0.94 8.41 -11.93
CA PRO A 348 -0.24 9.52 -12.61
C PRO A 348 1.30 9.55 -12.44
N TYR A 349 1.96 8.47 -12.10
CA TYR A 349 3.40 8.36 -11.80
C TYR A 349 3.81 9.26 -10.62
N ASN A 350 3.13 9.06 -9.52
CA ASN A 350 3.32 9.82 -8.29
C ASN A 350 3.19 8.95 -7.04
N VAL A 351 3.67 9.48 -5.92
CA VAL A 351 3.71 8.80 -4.63
C VAL A 351 2.60 9.33 -3.73
N PHE A 352 1.92 8.42 -3.07
CA PHE A 352 0.83 8.67 -2.14
C PHE A 352 1.18 8.17 -0.75
N LEU A 353 0.72 8.87 0.29
CA LEU A 353 0.72 8.35 1.66
C LEU A 353 -0.58 7.58 1.87
N MET A 354 -0.43 6.35 2.30
CA MET A 354 -1.52 5.42 2.58
C MET A 354 -1.55 5.12 4.08
N HIS A 355 -2.71 4.76 4.59
CA HIS A 355 -2.91 4.35 5.98
C HIS A 355 -3.72 3.07 6.05
N THR A 356 -3.36 2.19 6.97
CA THR A 356 -4.18 1.06 7.39
C THR A 356 -4.05 0.86 8.89
N LYS A 357 -5.01 0.23 9.52
CA LYS A 357 -4.98 -0.07 10.95
C LYS A 357 -4.83 -1.56 11.22
N LEU A 358 -4.05 -1.88 12.20
CA LEU A 358 -3.78 -3.26 12.64
C LEU A 358 -4.57 -3.55 13.92
N THR A 359 -5.15 -4.74 14.01
CA THR A 359 -5.68 -5.30 15.25
C THR A 359 -4.54 -5.80 16.16
N ASP A 360 -4.85 -6.16 17.40
CA ASP A 360 -3.89 -6.70 18.39
C ASP A 360 -3.19 -7.97 17.95
N ASP A 361 -3.82 -8.76 17.10
CA ASP A 361 -3.22 -9.97 16.53
C ASP A 361 -2.50 -9.71 15.19
N GLY A 362 -2.55 -8.45 14.72
CA GLY A 362 -1.85 -8.01 13.51
C GLY A 362 -2.63 -8.26 12.22
N GLN A 363 -3.96 -8.31 12.31
CA GLN A 363 -4.82 -8.34 11.13
C GLN A 363 -5.08 -6.92 10.64
N VAL A 364 -5.25 -6.78 9.34
CA VAL A 364 -5.60 -5.52 8.68
C VAL A 364 -7.12 -5.40 8.60
N THR A 365 -7.68 -4.27 9.03
CA THR A 365 -9.14 -4.17 9.17
C THR A 365 -9.75 -2.96 8.47
N ASN A 366 -10.48 -3.20 7.40
CA ASN A 366 -11.64 -2.42 6.99
C ASN A 366 -12.78 -3.40 6.66
N LEU A 367 -13.95 -3.18 7.24
CA LEU A 367 -15.11 -4.04 6.99
C LEU A 367 -15.93 -3.57 5.78
N VAL A 368 -15.62 -2.42 5.21
CA VAL A 368 -16.29 -1.84 4.03
C VAL A 368 -15.70 -2.43 2.75
N THR A 369 -16.55 -2.85 1.84
CA THR A 369 -16.16 -3.27 0.49
C THR A 369 -16.23 -2.08 -0.45
N ASP A 370 -15.19 -1.88 -1.28
CA ASP A 370 -15.08 -0.77 -2.22
C ASP A 370 -15.25 0.60 -1.51
N PRO A 371 -14.35 0.90 -0.54
CA PRO A 371 -14.50 2.06 0.34
C PRO A 371 -14.40 3.41 -0.38
N GLY A 372 -13.58 3.50 -1.43
CA GLY A 372 -13.38 4.69 -2.28
C GLY A 372 -14.16 4.62 -3.59
N PHE A 373 -15.10 3.70 -3.75
CA PHE A 373 -15.92 3.53 -4.97
C PHE A 373 -15.15 3.27 -6.27
N GLU A 374 -13.88 2.89 -6.18
CA GLU A 374 -13.00 2.71 -7.36
C GLU A 374 -13.36 1.45 -8.18
N ALA A 375 -14.09 0.49 -7.59
CA ALA A 375 -14.60 -0.67 -8.30
C ALA A 375 -15.88 -0.40 -9.10
N GLN A 376 -16.48 0.80 -8.96
CA GLN A 376 -17.70 1.19 -9.67
C GLN A 376 -17.35 1.60 -11.11
N THR A 377 -17.90 0.91 -12.08
CA THR A 377 -17.65 1.14 -13.53
C THR A 377 -18.73 1.96 -14.24
N GLY A 378 -19.87 2.17 -13.59
CA GLY A 378 -21.02 2.95 -14.08
C GLY A 378 -21.34 4.15 -13.21
N SER A 379 -22.31 4.95 -13.62
CA SER A 379 -22.82 6.10 -12.85
C SER A 379 -23.83 5.72 -11.75
N THR A 380 -24.30 4.47 -11.74
CA THR A 380 -25.22 3.94 -10.72
C THR A 380 -24.44 3.04 -9.78
N PRO A 381 -24.52 3.21 -8.45
CA PRO A 381 -23.87 2.32 -7.50
C PRO A 381 -24.32 0.87 -7.68
N THR A 382 -23.37 -0.05 -7.65
CA THR A 382 -23.61 -1.49 -7.70
C THR A 382 -23.22 -2.13 -6.36
N ALA A 383 -23.76 -3.32 -6.10
CA ALA A 383 -23.46 -4.05 -4.87
C ALA A 383 -21.95 -4.13 -4.60
N PRO A 384 -21.55 -4.04 -3.32
CA PRO A 384 -22.40 -4.03 -2.12
C PRO A 384 -22.98 -2.66 -1.74
N TRP A 385 -22.64 -1.58 -2.45
CA TRP A 385 -23.20 -0.26 -2.24
C TRP A 385 -24.63 -0.16 -2.80
N GLN A 386 -25.47 0.51 -2.07
CA GLN A 386 -26.87 0.75 -2.43
C GLN A 386 -27.17 2.25 -2.28
N LEU A 387 -27.93 2.78 -3.23
CA LEU A 387 -28.42 4.14 -3.20
C LEU A 387 -29.88 4.15 -2.72
N SER A 388 -30.18 4.99 -1.72
CA SER A 388 -31.53 5.34 -1.30
C SER A 388 -31.78 6.80 -1.62
N GLY A 389 -32.73 7.08 -2.51
CA GLY A 389 -33.00 8.41 -3.03
C GLY A 389 -32.29 8.69 -4.35
N ARG A 390 -31.86 9.95 -4.56
CA ARG A 390 -31.20 10.41 -5.81
C ARG A 390 -29.69 10.60 -5.61
N GLY A 391 -28.89 10.10 -6.54
CA GLY A 391 -27.44 10.21 -6.53
C GLY A 391 -26.80 9.27 -7.54
N GLY A 392 -25.51 9.00 -7.35
CA GLY A 392 -24.77 8.15 -8.26
C GLY A 392 -23.30 8.04 -7.90
N ILE A 393 -22.51 7.60 -8.86
CA ILE A 393 -21.05 7.60 -8.82
C ILE A 393 -20.54 8.70 -9.73
N ASP A 394 -19.76 9.62 -9.17
CA ASP A 394 -19.00 10.62 -9.91
C ASP A 394 -17.63 10.03 -10.26
N ARG A 395 -17.28 10.07 -11.53
CA ARG A 395 -16.05 9.50 -12.11
C ARG A 395 -15.20 10.57 -12.81
N THR A 396 -15.31 11.81 -12.34
CA THR A 396 -14.68 12.97 -12.96
C THR A 396 -13.39 13.43 -12.25
N ASN A 397 -12.76 12.54 -11.46
CA ASN A 397 -11.57 12.81 -10.64
C ASN A 397 -11.79 13.91 -9.57
N LEU A 398 -12.99 14.00 -9.03
CA LEU A 398 -13.35 14.92 -7.93
C LEU A 398 -13.48 14.19 -6.58
N GLY A 399 -13.02 12.94 -6.48
CA GLY A 399 -12.93 12.17 -5.24
C GLY A 399 -11.95 12.79 -4.24
N HIS A 400 -12.07 12.42 -2.96
CA HIS A 400 -11.03 12.69 -1.98
C HIS A 400 -9.77 11.88 -2.32
N SER A 401 -9.96 10.62 -2.70
CA SER A 401 -8.91 9.76 -3.22
C SER A 401 -9.35 9.08 -4.53
N GLY A 402 -8.39 8.57 -5.32
CA GLY A 402 -8.72 7.90 -6.58
C GLY A 402 -9.42 8.78 -7.62
N ALA A 403 -10.19 8.14 -8.48
CA ALA A 403 -10.92 8.80 -9.56
C ALA A 403 -12.41 8.96 -9.27
N ASN A 404 -12.96 8.13 -8.39
CA ASN A 404 -14.38 8.04 -8.12
C ASN A 404 -14.74 8.61 -6.75
N ASN A 405 -15.97 9.03 -6.62
CA ASN A 405 -16.66 9.21 -5.35
C ASN A 405 -18.14 8.87 -5.55
N ALA A 406 -18.86 8.65 -4.47
CA ALA A 406 -20.30 8.54 -4.57
C ALA A 406 -20.96 9.85 -4.13
N TYR A 407 -22.09 10.20 -4.74
CA TYR A 407 -22.82 11.41 -4.39
C TYR A 407 -24.32 11.16 -4.25
N VAL A 408 -24.95 12.00 -3.44
CA VAL A 408 -26.40 12.17 -3.37
C VAL A 408 -26.75 13.64 -3.60
N ARG A 409 -27.85 13.91 -4.30
CA ARG A 409 -28.32 15.29 -4.60
C ARG A 409 -29.83 15.33 -4.77
N ASP A 410 -30.50 16.17 -4.00
CA ASP A 410 -31.92 16.52 -4.13
C ASP A 410 -32.24 17.76 -3.27
N SER A 411 -33.50 18.21 -3.33
CA SER A 411 -33.98 19.32 -2.53
C SER A 411 -34.83 18.88 -1.33
N ILE A 412 -35.42 17.70 -1.33
CA ILE A 412 -36.41 17.28 -0.32
C ILE A 412 -36.17 15.82 0.09
N GLY A 413 -36.20 15.57 1.39
CA GLY A 413 -36.19 14.23 1.95
C GLY A 413 -34.80 13.64 2.18
N GLN A 414 -34.78 12.38 2.55
CA GLN A 414 -33.55 11.67 2.91
C GLN A 414 -32.91 11.00 1.69
N HIS A 415 -31.64 11.29 1.45
CA HIS A 415 -30.84 10.71 0.39
C HIS A 415 -29.53 10.19 0.97
N GLN A 416 -29.21 8.92 0.72
CA GLN A 416 -28.05 8.28 1.33
C GLN A 416 -27.47 7.14 0.48
N LEU A 417 -26.20 6.91 0.65
CA LEU A 417 -25.49 5.69 0.25
C LEU A 417 -25.39 4.78 1.45
N GLN A 418 -25.51 3.48 1.23
CA GLN A 418 -25.53 2.51 2.31
C GLN A 418 -24.86 1.20 1.91
N GLN A 419 -24.27 0.52 2.89
CA GLN A 419 -23.68 -0.80 2.73
C GLN A 419 -23.92 -1.64 3.98
N THR A 420 -24.20 -2.94 3.79
CA THR A 420 -24.25 -3.90 4.90
C THR A 420 -22.88 -4.49 5.14
N VAL A 421 -22.40 -4.47 6.37
CA VAL A 421 -21.13 -5.04 6.79
C VAL A 421 -21.30 -6.07 7.90
N ALA A 422 -20.41 -7.07 7.91
CA ALA A 422 -20.35 -8.05 8.99
C ALA A 422 -19.53 -7.48 10.15
N VAL A 423 -20.05 -7.64 11.37
CA VAL A 423 -19.40 -7.23 12.63
C VAL A 423 -19.42 -8.40 13.62
N ARG A 424 -18.51 -8.40 14.57
CA ARG A 424 -18.55 -9.32 15.69
C ARG A 424 -19.53 -8.78 16.76
N PRO A 425 -20.44 -9.60 17.30
CA PRO A 425 -21.31 -9.18 18.39
C PRO A 425 -20.51 -8.76 19.64
N HIS A 426 -21.01 -7.74 20.34
CA HIS A 426 -20.43 -7.19 21.58
C HIS A 426 -19.05 -6.53 21.41
N HIS A 427 -18.71 -6.06 20.20
CA HIS A 427 -17.50 -5.31 19.91
C HIS A 427 -17.80 -3.85 19.60
N THR A 428 -16.82 -3.00 19.75
CA THR A 428 -16.90 -1.56 19.45
C THR A 428 -16.15 -1.25 18.18
N TYR A 429 -16.75 -0.42 17.34
CA TYR A 429 -16.24 -0.05 16.02
C TYR A 429 -16.26 1.45 15.84
N ARG A 430 -15.44 1.97 14.94
CA ARG A 430 -15.51 3.31 14.39
C ARG A 430 -15.88 3.24 12.93
N LEU A 431 -16.95 3.95 12.54
CA LEU A 431 -17.24 4.30 11.16
C LEU A 431 -16.64 5.67 10.89
N SER A 432 -15.87 5.83 9.81
CA SER A 432 -15.42 7.12 9.31
C SER A 432 -15.60 7.20 7.80
N ALA A 433 -15.73 8.43 7.27
CA ALA A 433 -15.80 8.70 5.85
C ALA A 433 -15.33 10.12 5.57
N TRP A 434 -14.82 10.36 4.35
CA TRP A 434 -14.59 11.71 3.87
C TRP A 434 -15.84 12.22 3.17
N MET A 435 -16.33 13.37 3.64
CA MET A 435 -17.57 13.98 3.18
C MET A 435 -17.30 15.41 2.67
N ARG A 436 -17.91 15.75 1.53
CA ARG A 436 -17.93 17.09 0.98
C ARG A 436 -19.36 17.45 0.58
N THR A 437 -19.80 18.70 0.82
CA THR A 437 -21.18 19.10 0.59
C THR A 437 -21.30 20.49 -0.03
N ALA A 438 -22.50 20.78 -0.53
CA ALA A 438 -22.90 22.17 -0.82
C ALA A 438 -22.85 23.01 0.46
N GLU A 439 -22.51 24.30 0.33
CA GLU A 439 -22.44 25.25 1.45
C GLU A 439 -23.79 25.46 2.18
N ASN A 440 -24.88 25.26 1.46
CA ASN A 440 -26.26 25.38 1.99
C ASN A 440 -26.81 24.07 2.57
N ASN A 441 -26.01 23.02 2.69
CA ASN A 441 -26.44 21.76 3.32
C ASN A 441 -26.49 21.94 4.85
N SER A 442 -27.67 21.84 5.42
CA SER A 442 -27.90 22.10 6.85
C SER A 442 -27.97 20.83 7.71
N GLU A 443 -28.11 19.66 7.09
CA GLU A 443 -28.26 18.40 7.81
C GLU A 443 -27.60 17.24 7.06
N THR A 444 -26.36 16.94 7.41
CA THR A 444 -25.63 15.77 6.93
C THR A 444 -25.68 14.67 7.99
N MET A 445 -25.51 13.43 7.58
CA MET A 445 -25.49 12.29 8.48
C MET A 445 -24.50 11.24 8.03
N LEU A 446 -23.78 10.69 9.00
CA LEU A 446 -22.98 9.47 8.87
C LEU A 446 -23.37 8.54 10.01
N GLY A 447 -23.81 7.31 9.74
CA GLY A 447 -24.35 6.49 10.80
C GLY A 447 -24.39 5.00 10.52
N VAL A 448 -24.78 4.28 11.55
CA VAL A 448 -24.93 2.82 11.58
C VAL A 448 -26.30 2.46 12.15
N ARG A 449 -26.96 1.51 11.52
CA ARG A 449 -28.24 0.99 11.97
C ARG A 449 -28.31 -0.53 11.88
N THR A 450 -29.22 -1.12 12.62
CA THR A 450 -29.55 -2.54 12.46
C THR A 450 -30.21 -2.78 11.10
N LEU A 451 -30.23 -4.02 10.62
CA LEU A 451 -30.96 -4.37 9.38
C LEU A 451 -32.47 -4.15 9.48
N ARG A 452 -33.01 -3.94 10.70
CA ARG A 452 -34.39 -3.58 10.93
C ARG A 452 -34.67 -2.06 10.88
N GLY A 453 -33.61 -1.25 10.64
CA GLY A 453 -33.69 0.19 10.52
C GLY A 453 -33.49 0.97 11.81
N THR A 454 -33.26 0.32 12.96
CA THR A 454 -32.99 1.00 14.23
C THR A 454 -31.59 1.59 14.22
N THR A 455 -31.44 2.90 14.38
CA THR A 455 -30.14 3.59 14.47
C THR A 455 -29.38 3.10 15.71
N ILE A 456 -28.16 2.66 15.51
CA ILE A 456 -27.22 2.27 16.56
C ILE A 456 -26.42 3.49 17.00
N ALA A 457 -25.85 4.21 16.03
CA ALA A 457 -25.12 5.45 16.25
C ALA A 457 -25.18 6.33 14.99
N GLN A 458 -25.15 7.64 15.17
CA GLN A 458 -25.15 8.61 14.07
C GLN A 458 -24.45 9.89 14.50
N GLU A 459 -23.56 10.39 13.62
CA GLU A 459 -23.08 11.75 13.65
C GLU A 459 -23.92 12.59 12.70
N THR A 460 -24.36 13.76 13.17
CA THR A 460 -25.15 14.73 12.39
C THR A 460 -24.39 16.05 12.35
N GLY A 461 -24.23 16.62 11.18
CA GLY A 461 -23.49 17.87 10.96
C GLY A 461 -24.17 18.80 9.96
N GLY A 462 -23.55 19.92 9.71
CA GLY A 462 -23.91 20.88 8.67
C GLY A 462 -23.06 20.73 7.40
N ALA A 463 -22.78 21.85 6.75
CA ALA A 463 -22.00 21.89 5.50
C ALA A 463 -20.51 21.57 5.71
N HIS A 464 -19.96 20.87 4.73
CA HIS A 464 -18.54 20.58 4.57
C HIS A 464 -18.09 21.03 3.17
N PRO A 465 -17.77 22.30 2.94
CA PRO A 465 -17.43 22.80 1.60
C PRO A 465 -16.17 22.16 0.98
N ALA A 466 -15.26 21.69 1.83
CA ALA A 466 -14.12 20.85 1.47
C ALA A 466 -14.28 19.43 2.05
N TYR A 467 -13.58 18.46 1.48
CA TYR A 467 -13.57 17.12 2.07
C TYR A 467 -13.11 17.17 3.52
N THR A 468 -13.97 16.67 4.40
CA THR A 468 -13.76 16.63 5.86
C THR A 468 -13.98 15.20 6.33
N LYS A 469 -13.09 14.68 7.15
CA LYS A 469 -13.26 13.37 7.76
C LYS A 469 -14.28 13.45 8.88
N VAL A 470 -15.39 12.73 8.73
CA VAL A 470 -16.45 12.58 9.74
C VAL A 470 -16.37 11.18 10.31
N SER A 471 -16.60 11.02 11.62
CA SER A 471 -16.55 9.70 12.26
C SER A 471 -17.54 9.55 13.39
N VAL A 472 -18.00 8.31 13.62
CA VAL A 472 -18.89 7.94 14.72
C VAL A 472 -18.51 6.56 15.28
N ASP A 473 -18.42 6.45 16.60
CA ASP A 473 -18.16 5.21 17.29
C ASP A 473 -19.47 4.48 17.59
N PHE A 474 -19.49 3.15 17.45
CA PHE A 474 -20.68 2.35 17.72
C PHE A 474 -20.37 0.99 18.35
N GLY A 475 -21.23 0.53 19.24
CA GLY A 475 -21.21 -0.84 19.75
C GLY A 475 -22.12 -1.74 18.92
N SER A 476 -21.64 -2.89 18.47
CA SER A 476 -22.43 -3.84 17.68
C SER A 476 -23.58 -4.51 18.48
N GLY A 477 -23.52 -4.47 19.82
CA GLY A 477 -24.50 -5.16 20.65
C GLY A 477 -24.57 -6.66 20.31
N ARG A 478 -25.74 -7.15 19.96
CA ARG A 478 -25.96 -8.56 19.54
C ARG A 478 -25.93 -8.73 18.02
N GLU A 479 -25.74 -7.66 17.27
CA GLU A 479 -25.77 -7.71 15.81
C GLU A 479 -24.52 -8.37 15.26
N SER A 480 -24.68 -9.23 14.26
CA SER A 480 -23.59 -9.79 13.44
C SER A 480 -23.49 -9.14 12.06
N LEU A 481 -24.52 -8.35 11.70
CA LEU A 481 -24.61 -7.53 10.50
C LEU A 481 -25.18 -6.17 10.86
N VAL A 482 -24.57 -5.11 10.35
CA VAL A 482 -25.07 -3.74 10.48
C VAL A 482 -25.11 -3.06 9.14
N GLN A 483 -25.96 -2.05 8.98
CA GLN A 483 -26.00 -1.22 7.79
C GLN A 483 -25.39 0.14 8.08
N LEU A 484 -24.33 0.47 7.33
CA LEU A 484 -23.73 1.80 7.30
C LEU A 484 -24.53 2.69 6.36
N TYR A 485 -24.53 4.00 6.62
CA TYR A 485 -25.10 5.00 5.71
C TYR A 485 -24.40 6.34 5.85
N GLY A 486 -24.27 7.05 4.70
CA GLY A 486 -23.84 8.43 4.63
C GLY A 486 -24.73 9.22 3.68
N GLY A 487 -25.16 10.43 4.07
CA GLY A 487 -26.08 11.22 3.26
C GLY A 487 -26.54 12.51 3.92
N PHE A 488 -27.69 13.01 3.50
CA PHE A 488 -28.30 14.23 4.02
C PHE A 488 -29.85 14.16 4.04
N PHE A 489 -30.46 15.14 4.72
CA PHE A 489 -31.87 15.41 4.62
C PHE A 489 -32.11 16.80 3.97
N GLY A 490 -32.83 16.82 2.85
CA GLY A 490 -33.16 18.04 2.09
C GLY A 490 -34.36 18.77 2.67
N HIS A 491 -34.21 20.08 2.85
CA HIS A 491 -35.22 20.98 3.45
C HIS A 491 -35.81 21.99 2.44
N GLY A 492 -35.90 21.63 1.16
CA GLY A 492 -36.54 22.45 0.13
C GLY A 492 -35.60 23.24 -0.78
N GLN A 493 -34.27 23.10 -0.57
CA GLN A 493 -33.26 23.69 -1.44
C GLN A 493 -32.41 22.58 -2.06
N ASP A 494 -31.95 22.79 -3.31
CA ASP A 494 -31.06 21.84 -3.95
C ASP A 494 -29.72 21.77 -3.18
N VAL A 495 -29.44 20.62 -2.63
CA VAL A 495 -28.23 20.30 -1.89
C VAL A 495 -27.62 19.01 -2.42
N TRP A 496 -26.32 18.84 -2.23
CA TRP A 496 -25.59 17.64 -2.57
C TRP A 496 -24.58 17.27 -1.48
N LEU A 497 -24.21 16.01 -1.47
CA LEU A 497 -23.15 15.45 -0.63
C LEU A 497 -22.36 14.45 -1.47
N GLN A 498 -21.03 14.54 -1.43
CA GLN A 498 -20.09 13.54 -1.90
C GLN A 498 -19.55 12.75 -0.70
N LEU A 499 -19.41 11.44 -0.90
CA LEU A 499 -18.92 10.48 0.09
C LEU A 499 -17.77 9.71 -0.53
N ASP A 500 -16.67 9.54 0.23
CA ASP A 500 -15.49 8.83 -0.21
C ASP A 500 -14.75 8.20 0.97
N ASP A 501 -13.86 7.24 0.69
CA ASP A 501 -12.96 6.59 1.66
C ASP A 501 -13.65 6.16 2.96
N VAL A 502 -14.70 5.35 2.82
CA VAL A 502 -15.51 4.87 3.95
C VAL A 502 -14.82 3.72 4.67
N VAL A 503 -14.57 3.87 5.96
CA VAL A 503 -13.85 2.90 6.78
C VAL A 503 -14.71 2.48 7.98
N VAL A 504 -14.78 1.17 8.24
CA VAL A 504 -15.23 0.61 9.53
C VAL A 504 -14.11 -0.24 10.09
N GLU A 505 -13.63 0.17 11.24
CA GLU A 505 -12.58 -0.51 11.99
C GLU A 505 -13.05 -0.88 13.38
N GLU A 506 -12.56 -1.99 13.92
CA GLU A 506 -12.78 -2.34 15.31
C GLU A 506 -11.91 -1.46 16.20
N ILE A 507 -12.51 -0.87 17.22
CA ILE A 507 -11.82 -0.11 18.26
C ILE A 507 -12.08 -0.77 19.62
N ARG A 508 -11.13 -0.62 20.54
CA ARG A 508 -11.23 -1.23 21.88
C ARG A 508 -12.27 -0.54 22.76
#